data_b365b1ee61191aee43f9fa88612b048e
#
_entry.id   b365b1ee61191aee43f9fa88612b048e
#
_cell.length_a   1.000
_cell.length_b   1.000
_cell.length_c   1.000
_cell.angle_alpha   90.00
_cell.angle_beta   90.00
_cell.angle_gamma   90.00
#
_symmetry.space_group_name_H-M   'P 1'
#
loop_
_entity.id
_entity.type
_entity.pdbx_description
1 polymer ?
#
loop_
_entity_poly.entity_id
_entity_poly.type
_entity_poly.pdbx_seq_one_letter_code
_entity_poly.pdbx_strand_id
1 'polypeptide(L)'
;MTPFGHALRELRRRKGITQRELAEAIGVTPAYLSALEHGKRGRPTFELLQRIAGYFNVIWDEAEELFRLAEASHPKVVLDTAGLPPSYTGFANRLAQRIRSLTPDVIEEMDALLKKAGVRG
;
A
#
# COMPACT_ATOMS: atom_id res chain seq x y z
N MET A 1 -4.90 0.04 8.21
CA MET A 1 -5.22 -0.48 6.86
C MET A 1 -4.26 0.12 5.85
N THR A 2 -3.82 -0.66 4.89
CA THR A 2 -2.89 -0.18 3.86
C THR A 2 -3.64 0.53 2.73
N PRO A 3 -2.92 1.32 1.90
CA PRO A 3 -3.55 1.90 0.70
C PRO A 3 -4.19 0.85 -0.21
N PHE A 4 -3.53 -0.29 -0.40
CA PHE A 4 -4.09 -1.39 -1.18
C PHE A 4 -5.35 -1.96 -0.50
N GLY A 5 -5.29 -2.18 0.82
CA GLY A 5 -6.43 -2.69 1.57
C GLY A 5 -7.64 -1.78 1.49
N HIS A 6 -7.40 -0.47 1.56
CA HIS A 6 -8.48 0.51 1.43
C HIS A 6 -9.10 0.45 0.02
N ALA A 7 -8.28 0.37 -1.01
CA ALA A 7 -8.77 0.27 -2.40
C ALA A 7 -9.56 -1.02 -2.60
N LEU A 8 -9.08 -2.12 -2.04
CA LEU A 8 -9.76 -3.41 -2.15
C LEU A 8 -11.11 -3.39 -1.47
N ARG A 9 -11.19 -2.78 -0.29
CA ARG A 9 -12.46 -2.62 0.42
C ARG A 9 -13.45 -1.79 -0.41
N GLU A 10 -12.97 -0.75 -1.07
CA GLU A 10 -13.81 0.09 -1.92
C GLU A 10 -14.34 -0.69 -3.12
N LEU A 11 -13.52 -1.54 -3.73
CA LEU A 11 -13.97 -2.40 -4.81
C LEU A 11 -15.05 -3.37 -4.34
N ARG A 12 -14.89 -3.95 -3.15
CA ARG A 12 -15.90 -4.83 -2.56
C ARG A 12 -17.21 -4.08 -2.32
N ARG A 13 -17.11 -2.88 -1.78
CA ARG A 13 -18.29 -2.05 -1.51
C ARG A 13 -19.05 -1.75 -2.79
N ARG A 14 -18.36 -1.40 -3.86
CA ARG A 14 -18.99 -1.10 -5.15
C ARG A 14 -19.69 -2.32 -5.75
N LYS A 15 -19.11 -3.49 -5.56
CA LYS A 15 -19.71 -4.73 -6.06
C LYS A 15 -20.77 -5.31 -5.11
N GLY A 16 -20.82 -4.82 -3.89
CA GLY A 16 -21.78 -5.29 -2.90
C GLY A 16 -21.48 -6.69 -2.36
N ILE A 17 -20.21 -7.03 -2.20
CA ILE A 17 -19.80 -8.35 -1.71
C ILE A 17 -19.06 -8.25 -0.39
N THR A 18 -19.08 -9.34 0.36
CA THR A 18 -18.40 -9.45 1.63
C THR A 18 -16.93 -9.83 1.42
N GLN A 19 -16.15 -9.66 2.48
CA GLN A 19 -14.76 -10.11 2.49
C GLN A 19 -14.67 -11.63 2.25
N ARG A 20 -15.59 -12.40 2.85
CA ARG A 20 -15.64 -13.86 2.66
C ARG A 20 -15.91 -14.21 1.20
N GLU A 21 -16.87 -13.55 0.58
CA GLU A 21 -17.17 -13.80 -0.83
C GLU A 21 -15.97 -13.52 -1.73
N LEU A 22 -15.26 -12.43 -1.48
CA LEU A 22 -14.06 -12.12 -2.24
C LEU A 22 -12.97 -13.17 -2.03
N ALA A 23 -12.75 -13.57 -0.77
CA ALA A 23 -11.74 -14.57 -0.44
C ALA A 23 -12.00 -15.88 -1.19
N GLU A 24 -13.25 -16.33 -1.22
CA GLU A 24 -13.62 -17.53 -1.97
C GLU A 24 -13.37 -17.37 -3.46
N ALA A 25 -13.71 -16.20 -4.00
CA ALA A 25 -13.57 -15.94 -5.45
C ALA A 25 -12.13 -15.96 -5.91
N ILE A 26 -11.20 -15.46 -5.10
CA ILE A 26 -9.79 -15.37 -5.48
C ILE A 26 -8.93 -16.49 -4.88
N GLY A 27 -9.55 -17.43 -4.17
CA GLY A 27 -8.87 -18.64 -3.70
C GLY A 27 -7.98 -18.46 -2.48
N VAL A 28 -8.35 -17.57 -1.56
CA VAL A 28 -7.64 -17.40 -0.30
C VAL A 28 -8.63 -17.52 0.87
N THR A 29 -8.10 -17.62 2.09
CA THR A 29 -8.95 -17.66 3.27
C THR A 29 -9.39 -16.25 3.65
N PRO A 30 -10.57 -16.09 4.30
CA PRO A 30 -10.97 -14.79 4.82
C PRO A 30 -9.96 -14.19 5.80
N ALA A 31 -9.33 -15.02 6.62
CA ALA A 31 -8.30 -14.55 7.55
C ALA A 31 -7.08 -13.98 6.83
N TYR A 32 -6.65 -14.64 5.74
CA TYR A 32 -5.55 -14.14 4.93
C TYR A 32 -5.91 -12.80 4.30
N LEU A 33 -7.10 -12.72 3.72
CA LEU A 33 -7.56 -11.49 3.07
C LEU A 33 -7.63 -10.32 4.07
N SER A 34 -8.15 -10.58 5.26
CA SER A 34 -8.22 -9.58 6.33
C SER A 34 -6.81 -9.09 6.71
N ALA A 35 -5.89 -10.04 6.89
CA ALA A 35 -4.50 -9.70 7.23
C ALA A 35 -3.84 -8.89 6.12
N LEU A 36 -4.13 -9.20 4.87
CA LEU A 36 -3.60 -8.47 3.72
C LEU A 36 -4.12 -7.04 3.68
N GLU A 37 -5.42 -6.85 3.93
CA GLU A 37 -6.03 -5.52 3.94
C GLU A 37 -5.44 -4.64 5.05
N HIS A 38 -5.09 -5.24 6.18
CA HIS A 38 -4.55 -4.50 7.32
C HIS A 38 -3.02 -4.43 7.36
N GLY A 39 -2.36 -4.95 6.33
CA GLY A 39 -0.91 -4.87 6.21
C GLY A 39 -0.13 -5.87 7.06
N LYS A 40 -0.79 -6.89 7.59
CA LYS A 40 -0.13 -7.91 8.42
C LYS A 40 0.59 -8.97 7.62
N ARG A 41 0.28 -9.07 6.33
CA ARG A 41 0.89 -10.05 5.41
C ARG A 41 1.80 -9.43 4.37
N GLY A 42 2.07 -8.13 4.48
CA GLY A 42 2.90 -7.44 3.50
C GLY A 42 2.15 -7.19 2.20
N ARG A 43 2.83 -7.39 1.07
CA ARG A 43 2.24 -7.15 -0.25
C ARG A 43 1.64 -8.42 -0.82
N PRO A 44 0.56 -8.31 -1.61
CA PRO A 44 0.04 -9.46 -2.34
C PRO A 44 1.01 -9.87 -3.45
N THR A 45 0.96 -11.15 -3.84
CA THR A 45 1.76 -11.63 -4.97
C THR A 45 1.17 -11.08 -6.27
N PHE A 46 1.98 -11.03 -7.31
CA PHE A 46 1.52 -10.60 -8.63
C PHE A 46 0.36 -11.48 -9.13
N GLU A 47 0.47 -12.79 -8.91
CA GLU A 47 -0.59 -13.72 -9.30
C GLU A 47 -1.91 -13.39 -8.61
N LEU A 48 -1.86 -13.10 -7.31
CA LEU A 48 -3.06 -12.74 -6.56
C LEU A 48 -3.64 -11.42 -7.04
N LEU A 49 -2.78 -10.44 -7.35
CA LEU A 49 -3.23 -9.17 -7.91
C LEU A 49 -3.96 -9.37 -9.23
N GLN A 50 -3.46 -10.27 -10.09
CA GLN A 50 -4.11 -10.58 -11.35
C GLN A 50 -5.49 -11.20 -11.14
N ARG A 51 -5.63 -12.08 -10.16
CA ARG A 51 -6.93 -12.67 -9.82
C ARG A 51 -7.91 -11.61 -9.32
N ILE A 52 -7.44 -10.71 -8.49
CA ILE A 52 -8.27 -9.62 -7.97
C ILE A 52 -8.73 -8.73 -9.11
N ALA A 53 -7.81 -8.28 -9.94
CA ALA A 53 -8.13 -7.42 -11.09
C ALA A 53 -9.12 -8.10 -12.03
N GLY A 54 -8.91 -9.39 -12.30
CA GLY A 54 -9.82 -10.16 -13.15
C GLY A 54 -11.21 -10.30 -12.56
N TYR A 55 -11.28 -10.57 -11.26
CA TYR A 55 -12.57 -10.72 -10.58
C TYR A 55 -13.40 -9.44 -10.62
N PHE A 56 -12.76 -8.29 -10.38
CA PHE A 56 -13.45 -7.00 -10.40
C PHE A 56 -13.54 -6.37 -11.79
N ASN A 57 -12.98 -7.03 -12.81
CA ASN A 57 -12.99 -6.53 -14.17
C ASN A 57 -12.29 -5.17 -14.31
N VAL A 58 -11.30 -4.90 -13.47
CA VAL A 58 -10.51 -3.67 -13.62
C VAL A 58 -9.44 -3.90 -14.69
N ILE A 59 -9.30 -2.94 -15.60
CA ILE A 59 -8.38 -3.04 -16.73
C ILE A 59 -7.66 -1.71 -16.93
N TRP A 60 -6.57 -1.76 -17.69
CA TRP A 60 -5.81 -0.56 -18.10
C TRP A 60 -5.37 0.27 -16.89
N ASP A 61 -5.65 1.55 -16.89
CA ASP A 61 -5.20 2.50 -15.85
C ASP A 61 -5.65 2.11 -14.45
N GLU A 62 -6.85 1.57 -14.31
CA GLU A 62 -7.37 1.15 -13.02
C GLU A 62 -6.62 -0.05 -12.46
N ALA A 63 -6.25 -1.00 -13.32
CA ALA A 63 -5.44 -2.15 -12.92
C ALA A 63 -4.03 -1.71 -12.54
N GLU A 64 -3.46 -0.79 -13.31
CA GLU A 64 -2.15 -0.21 -13.04
C GLU A 64 -2.12 0.49 -11.69
N GLU A 65 -3.17 1.26 -11.40
CA GLU A 65 -3.32 1.94 -10.11
C GLU A 65 -3.38 0.94 -8.96
N LEU A 66 -4.14 -0.14 -9.12
CA LEU A 66 -4.24 -1.18 -8.10
C LEU A 66 -2.87 -1.80 -7.82
N PHE A 67 -2.10 -2.09 -8.86
CA PHE A 67 -0.77 -2.66 -8.73
C PHE A 67 0.19 -1.70 -8.04
N ARG A 68 0.10 -0.42 -8.35
CA ARG A 68 0.92 0.61 -7.71
C ARG A 68 0.60 0.74 -6.23
N LEU A 69 -0.68 0.71 -5.87
CA LEU A 69 -1.10 0.75 -4.46
C LEU A 69 -0.58 -0.46 -3.69
N ALA A 70 -0.55 -1.63 -4.32
CA ALA A 70 0.02 -2.82 -3.71
C ALA A 70 1.51 -2.65 -3.41
N GLU A 71 2.26 -2.06 -4.34
CA GLU A 71 3.68 -1.76 -4.13
C GLU A 71 3.90 -0.78 -2.99
N ALA A 72 2.99 0.18 -2.82
CA ALA A 72 3.08 1.21 -1.78
C ALA A 72 2.54 0.75 -0.43
N SER A 73 2.13 -0.51 -0.29
CA SER A 73 1.41 -0.96 0.91
C SER A 73 2.22 -1.85 1.85
N HIS A 74 3.51 -1.93 1.65
CA HIS A 74 4.37 -2.70 2.55
C HIS A 74 4.46 -1.95 3.89
N PRO A 75 4.00 -2.54 5.00
CA PRO A 75 3.94 -1.82 6.28
C PRO A 75 5.31 -1.60 6.94
N LYS A 76 6.30 -2.38 6.58
CA LYS A 76 7.67 -2.20 7.04
C LYS A 76 8.51 -1.70 5.88
N VAL A 77 9.02 -0.49 6.03
CA VAL A 77 9.80 0.16 4.97
C VAL A 77 11.24 0.29 5.44
N VAL A 78 12.17 -0.08 4.59
CA VAL A 78 13.59 0.09 4.88
C VAL A 78 14.13 1.24 4.03
N LEU A 79 14.77 2.20 4.69
CA LEU A 79 15.43 3.32 4.03
C LEU A 79 16.93 3.08 4.14
N ASP A 80 17.55 2.70 3.05
CA ASP A 80 19.00 2.45 3.00
C ASP A 80 19.73 3.75 2.69
N THR A 81 20.46 4.26 3.67
CA THR A 81 21.22 5.51 3.52
C THR A 81 22.73 5.25 3.42
N ALA A 82 23.13 4.00 3.19
CA ALA A 82 24.55 3.67 3.05
C ALA A 82 25.18 4.45 1.88
N GLY A 83 26.32 5.06 2.13
CA GLY A 83 27.01 5.86 1.11
C GLY A 83 26.47 7.27 0.92
N LEU A 84 25.43 7.66 1.66
CA LEU A 84 24.89 9.01 1.61
C LEU A 84 25.48 9.86 2.76
N PRO A 85 25.39 11.20 2.68
CA PRO A 85 25.88 12.06 3.74
C PRO A 85 25.23 11.76 5.09
N PRO A 86 25.93 12.04 6.21
CA PRO A 86 25.41 11.74 7.54
C PRO A 86 24.03 12.34 7.84
N SER A 87 23.73 13.50 7.26
CA SER A 87 22.43 14.14 7.48
C SER A 87 21.26 13.29 6.97
N TYR A 88 21.47 12.49 5.93
CA TYR A 88 20.45 11.60 5.38
C TYR A 88 20.13 10.47 6.36
N THR A 89 21.17 9.87 6.91
CA THR A 89 20.99 8.80 7.90
C THR A 89 20.29 9.33 9.15
N GLY A 90 20.72 10.51 9.63
CA GLY A 90 20.10 11.14 10.78
C GLY A 90 18.63 11.44 10.55
N PHE A 91 18.29 11.97 9.40
CA PHE A 91 16.92 12.27 9.04
C PHE A 91 16.06 11.01 8.97
N ALA A 92 16.54 9.98 8.29
CA ALA A 92 15.80 8.73 8.14
C ALA A 92 15.50 8.09 9.50
N ASN A 93 16.47 8.09 10.40
CA ASN A 93 16.27 7.55 11.75
C ASN A 93 15.26 8.38 12.54
N ARG A 94 15.33 9.70 12.44
CA ARG A 94 14.38 10.57 13.12
C ARG A 94 12.96 10.34 12.63
N LEU A 95 12.81 10.21 11.32
CA LEU A 95 11.50 9.92 10.72
C LEU A 95 10.95 8.59 11.24
N ALA A 96 11.78 7.55 11.25
CA ALA A 96 11.37 6.23 11.74
C ALA A 96 10.92 6.28 13.19
N GLN A 97 11.62 7.04 14.02
CA GLN A 97 11.28 7.17 15.44
C GLN A 97 9.97 7.92 15.68
N ARG A 98 9.61 8.83 14.79
CA ARG A 98 8.48 9.73 14.98
C ARG A 98 7.27 9.44 14.10
N ILE A 99 7.37 8.48 13.19
CA ILE A 99 6.33 8.23 12.20
C ILE A 99 4.95 8.01 12.84
N ARG A 100 4.88 7.33 13.97
CA ARG A 100 3.60 7.04 14.63
C ARG A 100 2.99 8.24 15.33
N SER A 101 3.77 9.27 15.60
CA SER A 101 3.30 10.47 16.28
C SER A 101 3.03 11.64 15.32
N LEU A 102 3.31 11.48 14.05
CA LEU A 102 3.06 12.53 13.07
C LEU A 102 1.57 12.66 12.80
N THR A 103 1.12 13.91 12.70
CA THR A 103 -0.29 14.18 12.39
C THR A 103 -0.51 14.10 10.89
N PRO A 104 -1.76 13.86 10.44
CA PRO A 104 -2.06 13.79 9.01
C PRO A 104 -1.63 15.03 8.22
N ASP A 105 -1.78 16.22 8.78
CA ASP A 105 -1.38 17.46 8.08
C ASP A 105 0.13 17.55 7.90
N VAL A 106 0.92 17.08 8.89
CA VAL A 106 2.39 17.04 8.74
C VAL A 106 2.76 16.04 7.66
N ILE A 107 2.11 14.87 7.64
CA ILE A 107 2.35 13.87 6.61
C ILE A 107 2.04 14.44 5.22
N GLU A 108 0.94 15.15 5.07
CA GLU A 108 0.59 15.79 3.79
C GLU A 108 1.64 16.79 3.33
N GLU A 109 2.14 17.61 4.25
CA GLU A 109 3.18 18.58 3.93
C GLU A 109 4.47 17.90 3.50
N MET A 110 4.89 16.88 4.24
CA MET A 110 6.10 16.12 3.91
C MET A 110 5.96 15.40 2.58
N ASP A 111 4.80 14.80 2.34
CA ASP A 111 4.53 14.09 1.10
C ASP A 111 4.52 15.05 -0.10
N ALA A 112 3.98 16.24 0.08
CA ALA A 112 4.00 17.28 -0.96
C ALA A 112 5.43 17.66 -1.33
N LEU A 113 6.31 17.79 -0.33
CA LEU A 113 7.71 18.09 -0.57
C LEU A 113 8.40 16.95 -1.33
N LEU A 114 8.10 15.71 -0.96
CA LEU A 114 8.65 14.54 -1.65
C LEU A 114 8.22 14.48 -3.11
N LYS A 115 6.96 14.72 -3.37
CA LYS A 115 6.44 14.72 -4.74
C LYS A 115 7.09 15.80 -5.60
N LYS A 116 7.34 16.95 -5.00
CA LYS A 116 7.99 18.07 -5.66
C LYS A 116 9.45 17.74 -5.97
N ALA A 117 10.16 17.13 -5.01
CA ALA A 117 11.56 16.76 -5.16
C ALA A 117 11.74 15.58 -6.11
N GLY A 118 10.72 14.73 -6.24
CA GLY A 118 10.78 13.51 -7.03
C GLY A 118 10.49 13.69 -8.51
N VAL A 119 10.38 14.91 -8.99
CA VAL A 119 10.04 15.18 -10.40
C VAL A 119 11.02 14.55 -11.38
N ARG A 120 12.23 14.29 -10.93
CA ARG A 120 13.25 13.69 -11.79
C ARG A 120 13.26 12.17 -11.76
N GLY A 121 12.52 11.62 -10.84
CA GLY A 121 12.51 10.19 -10.58
C GLY A 121 12.00 9.35 -11.69
#